data_abdcf4fd2ded9f749a0b6de9848fafe1
#
_entry.id   abdcf4fd2ded9f749a0b6de9848fafe1
#
_cell.length_a   1.000
_cell.length_b   1.000
_cell.length_c   1.000
_cell.angle_alpha   90.00
_cell.angle_beta   90.00
_cell.angle_gamma   90.00
#
_symmetry.space_group_name_H-M   'P 1'
#
loop_
_entity.id
_entity.type
_entity.pdbx_description
1 polymer ?
#
loop_
_entity_poly.entity_id
_entity_poly.type
_entity_poly.pdbx_seq_one_letter_code
_entity_poly.pdbx_strand_id
1 'polypeptide(L)'
;PLTARRPKVMLPIANRPIMEHLVVAARDAGITDFVFVVGYFEREIRNHFGDGSSLGVKITYVTQRHQLGTADALRATAGMVNGRFLLLNGDMVLKRSDIERFCRMSVPCMGIHETDHPEDYGVVTVEGGRITGLEEKSERPKSNLINAGAYLFDPDIFDLLAGVKISGRGEFELTDALESYIREGTLAAHPL
;
A
#
# COMPACT_ATOMS: atom_id res chain seq x y z
N PRO A 1 -17.54 -17.58 -3.38
CA PRO A 1 -16.64 -16.47 -3.68
C PRO A 1 -15.24 -17.00 -4.03
N LEU A 2 -14.55 -16.38 -5.00
CA LEU A 2 -13.22 -16.80 -5.47
C LEU A 2 -12.15 -16.79 -4.34
N THR A 3 -12.39 -16.00 -3.31
CA THR A 3 -11.48 -15.80 -2.17
C THR A 3 -11.76 -16.73 -0.96
N ALA A 4 -12.72 -17.65 -1.06
CA ALA A 4 -13.08 -18.52 0.06
C ALA A 4 -11.96 -19.51 0.46
N ARG A 5 -11.02 -19.81 -0.45
CA ARG A 5 -9.96 -20.81 -0.24
C ARG A 5 -8.55 -20.30 -0.55
N ARG A 6 -8.41 -19.02 -0.89
CA ARG A 6 -7.11 -18.38 -1.14
C ARG A 6 -7.19 -16.88 -0.95
N PRO A 7 -6.09 -16.20 -0.58
CA PRO A 7 -6.09 -14.75 -0.45
C PRO A 7 -6.26 -14.08 -1.82
N LYS A 8 -6.88 -12.89 -1.85
CA LYS A 8 -7.14 -12.11 -3.07
C LYS A 8 -5.87 -11.90 -3.90
N VAL A 9 -4.76 -11.61 -3.26
CA VAL A 9 -3.44 -11.39 -3.88
C VAL A 9 -2.92 -12.61 -4.65
N MET A 10 -3.42 -13.81 -4.33
CA MET A 10 -3.05 -15.08 -4.98
C MET A 10 -4.04 -15.50 -6.09
N LEU A 11 -5.04 -14.69 -6.41
CA LEU A 11 -5.89 -14.94 -7.57
C LEU A 11 -5.06 -14.81 -8.85
N PRO A 12 -5.21 -15.78 -9.80
CA PRO A 12 -4.40 -15.77 -11.01
C PRO A 12 -4.92 -14.75 -12.04
N ILE A 13 -4.01 -13.96 -12.58
CA ILE A 13 -4.18 -13.17 -13.80
C ILE A 13 -3.11 -13.65 -14.78
N ALA A 14 -3.50 -14.06 -15.99
CA ALA A 14 -2.58 -14.60 -17.00
C ALA A 14 -1.66 -15.70 -16.43
N ASN A 15 -2.22 -16.65 -15.67
CA ASN A 15 -1.55 -17.80 -15.05
C ASN A 15 -0.53 -17.47 -13.94
N ARG A 16 -0.52 -16.25 -13.41
CA ARG A 16 0.34 -15.85 -12.28
C ARG A 16 -0.50 -15.12 -11.22
N PRO A 17 -0.19 -15.26 -9.93
CA PRO A 17 -0.84 -14.46 -8.89
C PRO A 17 -0.75 -12.96 -9.15
N ILE A 18 -1.79 -12.20 -8.76
CA ILE A 18 -1.79 -10.73 -8.84
C ILE A 18 -0.50 -10.16 -8.22
N MET A 19 -0.17 -10.62 -7.02
CA MET A 19 1.01 -10.14 -6.28
C MET A 19 2.33 -10.45 -7.00
N GLU A 20 2.42 -11.54 -7.78
CA GLU A 20 3.63 -11.84 -8.54
C GLU A 20 3.87 -10.82 -9.66
N HIS A 21 2.80 -10.36 -10.34
CA HIS A 21 2.92 -9.29 -11.32
C HIS A 21 3.48 -8.01 -10.69
N LEU A 22 3.02 -7.66 -9.49
CA LEU A 22 3.50 -6.49 -8.76
C LEU A 22 4.98 -6.63 -8.36
N VAL A 23 5.37 -7.79 -7.82
CA VAL A 23 6.77 -8.07 -7.44
C VAL A 23 7.69 -8.01 -8.65
N VAL A 24 7.29 -8.61 -9.77
CA VAL A 24 8.08 -8.57 -11.02
C VAL A 24 8.21 -7.14 -11.54
N ALA A 25 7.14 -6.36 -11.55
CA ALA A 25 7.18 -4.96 -11.99
C ALA A 25 8.10 -4.12 -11.09
N ALA A 26 8.05 -4.32 -9.77
CA ALA A 26 8.91 -3.63 -8.81
C ALA A 26 10.38 -4.05 -8.94
N ARG A 27 10.66 -5.35 -9.11
CA ARG A 27 12.00 -5.85 -9.40
C ARG A 27 12.58 -5.22 -10.67
N ASP A 28 11.80 -5.19 -11.73
CA ASP A 28 12.21 -4.64 -13.02
C ASP A 28 12.41 -3.10 -12.96
N ALA A 29 11.79 -2.44 -11.97
CA ALA A 29 12.05 -1.05 -11.61
C ALA A 29 13.27 -0.86 -10.67
N GLY A 30 13.96 -1.94 -10.30
CA GLY A 30 15.19 -1.91 -9.49
C GLY A 30 14.98 -2.14 -7.99
N ILE A 31 13.77 -2.53 -7.57
CA ILE A 31 13.48 -2.85 -6.15
C ILE A 31 13.67 -4.34 -5.94
N THR A 32 14.64 -4.72 -5.11
CA THR A 32 15.03 -6.13 -4.89
C THR A 32 14.78 -6.65 -3.49
N ASP A 33 14.54 -5.76 -2.52
CA ASP A 33 14.30 -6.12 -1.15
C ASP A 33 12.83 -5.86 -0.79
N PHE A 34 12.15 -6.89 -0.31
CA PHE A 34 10.73 -6.84 0.01
C PHE A 34 10.48 -7.28 1.45
N VAL A 35 9.55 -6.59 2.11
CA VAL A 35 8.94 -7.04 3.36
C VAL A 35 7.47 -7.34 3.08
N PHE A 36 7.09 -8.60 3.17
CA PHE A 36 5.71 -9.04 3.03
C PHE A 36 5.03 -9.10 4.38
N VAL A 37 4.05 -8.24 4.62
CA VAL A 37 3.15 -8.39 5.76
C VAL A 37 2.04 -9.35 5.37
N VAL A 38 2.00 -10.49 6.03
CA VAL A 38 1.08 -11.59 5.74
C VAL A 38 0.22 -11.91 6.96
N GLY A 39 -0.94 -12.50 6.72
CA GLY A 39 -1.88 -12.89 7.78
C GLY A 39 -2.66 -14.12 7.35
N TYR A 40 -3.96 -13.98 7.13
CA TYR A 40 -4.82 -15.06 6.70
C TYR A 40 -4.31 -15.72 5.40
N PHE A 41 -4.21 -17.06 5.38
CA PHE A 41 -3.61 -17.83 4.28
C PHE A 41 -2.11 -17.56 4.02
N GLU A 42 -1.33 -17.09 4.98
CA GLU A 42 0.10 -16.80 4.79
C GLU A 42 0.90 -17.97 4.19
N ARG A 43 0.51 -19.23 4.49
CA ARG A 43 1.21 -20.42 3.97
C ARG A 43 1.18 -20.50 2.44
N GLU A 44 0.10 -20.09 1.79
CA GLU A 44 0.01 -20.08 0.33
C GLU A 44 0.98 -19.06 -0.28
N ILE A 45 1.08 -17.87 0.34
CA ILE A 45 2.00 -16.82 -0.11
C ILE A 45 3.45 -17.29 0.10
N ARG A 46 3.78 -17.81 1.28
CA ARG A 46 5.12 -18.31 1.59
C ARG A 46 5.54 -19.48 0.68
N ASN A 47 4.62 -20.41 0.40
CA ASN A 47 4.90 -21.54 -0.48
C ASN A 47 5.15 -21.11 -1.93
N HIS A 48 4.48 -20.06 -2.39
CA HIS A 48 4.63 -19.57 -3.76
C HIS A 48 5.90 -18.74 -3.96
N PHE A 49 6.18 -17.80 -3.04
CA PHE A 49 7.27 -16.86 -3.20
C PHE A 49 8.59 -17.32 -2.56
N GLY A 50 8.54 -18.23 -1.58
CA GLY A 50 9.73 -18.65 -0.83
C GLY A 50 10.48 -17.48 -0.21
N ASP A 51 11.78 -17.46 -0.39
CA ASP A 51 12.67 -16.35 -0.01
C ASP A 51 12.82 -15.28 -1.11
N GLY A 52 12.13 -15.45 -2.24
CA GLY A 52 12.16 -14.56 -3.40
C GLY A 52 13.26 -14.88 -4.42
N SER A 53 14.18 -15.78 -4.14
CA SER A 53 15.34 -16.10 -5.00
C SER A 53 14.93 -16.54 -6.41
N SER A 54 13.82 -17.28 -6.55
CA SER A 54 13.25 -17.69 -7.83
C SER A 54 12.82 -16.54 -8.74
N LEU A 55 12.52 -15.38 -8.14
CA LEU A 55 12.15 -14.15 -8.83
C LEU A 55 13.30 -13.13 -8.92
N GLY A 56 14.49 -13.48 -8.37
CA GLY A 56 15.64 -12.59 -8.34
C GLY A 56 15.51 -11.44 -7.33
N VAL A 57 14.74 -11.66 -6.25
CA VAL A 57 14.51 -10.69 -5.17
C VAL A 57 14.77 -11.36 -3.81
N LYS A 58 14.81 -10.56 -2.75
CA LYS A 58 14.85 -11.02 -1.36
C LYS A 58 13.54 -10.67 -0.68
N ILE A 59 12.90 -11.66 -0.06
CA ILE A 59 11.63 -11.48 0.64
C ILE A 59 11.80 -11.82 2.12
N THR A 60 11.47 -10.86 2.97
CA THR A 60 11.33 -11.06 4.41
C THR A 60 9.85 -11.02 4.76
N TYR A 61 9.42 -11.89 5.68
CA TYR A 61 8.02 -12.00 6.06
C TYR A 61 7.78 -11.51 7.47
N VAL A 62 6.68 -10.76 7.63
CA VAL A 62 6.11 -10.37 8.93
C VAL A 62 4.69 -10.91 9.02
N THR A 63 4.39 -11.67 10.07
CA THR A 63 3.03 -12.18 10.28
C THR A 63 2.23 -11.22 11.14
N GLN A 64 1.17 -10.63 10.58
CA GLN A 64 0.15 -9.91 11.32
C GLN A 64 -0.87 -10.94 11.87
N ARG A 65 -0.74 -11.29 13.15
CA ARG A 65 -1.59 -12.34 13.77
C ARG A 65 -3.05 -11.93 13.90
N HIS A 66 -3.29 -10.65 14.15
CA HIS A 66 -4.62 -10.05 14.23
C HIS A 66 -4.69 -8.99 13.14
N GLN A 67 -5.71 -9.05 12.30
CA GLN A 67 -5.92 -8.07 11.23
C GLN A 67 -6.49 -6.78 11.84
N LEU A 68 -5.60 -5.99 12.44
CA LEU A 68 -5.95 -4.74 13.13
C LEU A 68 -5.84 -3.50 12.23
N GLY A 69 -5.82 -3.68 10.92
CA GLY A 69 -5.80 -2.59 9.95
C GLY A 69 -4.44 -2.32 9.32
N THR A 70 -4.41 -1.36 8.40
CA THR A 70 -3.26 -1.06 7.54
C THR A 70 -2.12 -0.36 8.27
N ALA A 71 -2.41 0.51 9.24
CA ALA A 71 -1.39 1.13 10.08
C ALA A 71 -0.68 0.10 10.97
N ASP A 72 -1.42 -0.88 11.52
CA ASP A 72 -0.85 -1.95 12.34
C ASP A 72 0.05 -2.85 11.48
N ALA A 73 -0.37 -3.17 10.25
CA ALA A 73 0.44 -3.93 9.30
C ALA A 73 1.78 -3.21 9.00
N LEU A 74 1.75 -1.92 8.73
CA LEU A 74 2.97 -1.15 8.49
C LEU A 74 3.82 -1.04 9.75
N ARG A 75 3.22 -0.80 10.92
CA ARG A 75 3.90 -0.74 12.22
C ARG A 75 4.70 -2.01 12.51
N ALA A 76 4.19 -3.18 12.12
CA ALA A 76 4.87 -4.46 12.30
C ALA A 76 6.18 -4.58 11.50
N THR A 77 6.44 -3.69 10.55
CA THR A 77 7.69 -3.64 9.76
C THR A 77 8.72 -2.66 10.32
N ALA A 78 8.43 -2.00 11.45
CA ALA A 78 9.35 -1.04 12.08
C ALA A 78 10.71 -1.69 12.35
N GLY A 79 11.79 -1.00 12.00
CA GLY A 79 13.16 -1.52 12.12
C GLY A 79 13.61 -2.48 11.01
N MET A 80 12.72 -2.90 10.10
CA MET A 80 13.07 -3.73 8.94
C MET A 80 13.32 -2.89 7.69
N VAL A 81 12.87 -1.64 7.69
CA VAL A 81 12.97 -0.71 6.58
C VAL A 81 13.99 0.37 6.92
N ASN A 82 14.97 0.57 6.03
CA ASN A 82 16.01 1.58 6.17
C ASN A 82 15.96 2.53 4.98
N GLY A 83 15.76 3.82 5.24
CA GLY A 83 15.61 4.84 4.20
C GLY A 83 14.25 4.81 3.51
N ARG A 84 14.16 5.49 2.39
CA ARG A 84 12.93 5.62 1.59
C ARG A 84 12.41 4.27 1.10
N PHE A 85 11.10 4.06 1.18
CA PHE A 85 10.47 2.81 0.77
C PHE A 85 9.09 3.02 0.12
N LEU A 86 8.71 2.05 -0.71
CA LEU A 86 7.35 1.93 -1.22
C LEU A 86 6.51 1.02 -0.31
N LEU A 87 5.32 1.48 0.03
CA LEU A 87 4.26 0.65 0.60
C LEU A 87 3.20 0.44 -0.48
N LEU A 88 2.92 -0.81 -0.81
CA LEU A 88 1.98 -1.19 -1.86
C LEU A 88 0.97 -2.22 -1.34
N ASN A 89 -0.30 -2.02 -1.65
CA ASN A 89 -1.29 -3.09 -1.46
C ASN A 89 -0.97 -4.25 -2.41
N GLY A 90 -0.94 -5.47 -1.89
CA GLY A 90 -0.51 -6.66 -2.65
C GLY A 90 -1.44 -7.09 -3.77
N ASP A 91 -2.63 -6.50 -3.88
CA ASP A 91 -3.64 -6.78 -4.92
C ASP A 91 -3.68 -5.73 -6.04
N MET A 92 -2.64 -4.90 -6.12
CA MET A 92 -2.44 -3.92 -7.20
C MET A 92 -1.77 -4.54 -8.42
N VAL A 93 -2.06 -3.96 -9.58
CA VAL A 93 -1.33 -4.23 -10.83
C VAL A 93 -0.74 -2.92 -11.33
N LEU A 94 0.57 -2.81 -11.25
CA LEU A 94 1.33 -1.64 -11.70
C LEU A 94 2.32 -2.04 -12.80
N LYS A 95 2.58 -1.11 -13.73
CA LYS A 95 3.65 -1.27 -14.70
C LYS A 95 4.98 -0.86 -14.07
N ARG A 96 6.08 -1.42 -14.56
CA ARG A 96 7.44 -0.98 -14.23
C ARG A 96 7.59 0.55 -14.30
N SER A 97 7.13 1.16 -15.40
CA SER A 97 7.25 2.61 -15.64
C SER A 97 6.52 3.46 -14.59
N ASP A 98 5.40 2.95 -14.04
CA ASP A 98 4.63 3.65 -13.02
C ASP A 98 5.41 3.65 -11.70
N ILE A 99 5.99 2.50 -11.33
CA ILE A 99 6.83 2.36 -10.15
C ILE A 99 8.09 3.24 -10.28
N GLU A 100 8.77 3.23 -11.42
CA GLU A 100 9.94 4.07 -11.66
C GLU A 100 9.62 5.57 -11.53
N ARG A 101 8.46 6.03 -12.03
CA ARG A 101 8.02 7.42 -11.86
C ARG A 101 7.71 7.74 -10.41
N PHE A 102 6.98 6.84 -9.75
CA PHE A 102 6.59 7.01 -8.36
C PHE A 102 7.80 7.13 -7.43
N CYS A 103 8.84 6.29 -7.62
CA CYS A 103 10.08 6.35 -6.85
C CYS A 103 10.84 7.68 -6.96
N ARG A 104 10.57 8.48 -7.99
CA ARG A 104 11.20 9.80 -8.19
C ARG A 104 10.45 10.94 -7.51
N MET A 105 9.27 10.67 -6.96
CA MET A 105 8.47 11.69 -6.30
C MET A 105 9.12 12.16 -4.99
N SER A 106 8.74 13.36 -4.55
CA SER A 106 9.04 13.81 -3.18
C SER A 106 8.29 12.96 -2.17
N VAL A 107 8.85 12.79 -0.99
CA VAL A 107 8.19 12.10 0.13
C VAL A 107 7.66 13.12 1.14
N PRO A 108 6.55 12.83 1.82
CA PRO A 108 5.64 11.70 1.57
C PRO A 108 4.83 11.85 0.29
N CYS A 109 4.50 10.73 -0.37
CA CYS A 109 3.69 10.73 -1.58
C CYS A 109 2.66 9.60 -1.54
N MET A 110 1.45 9.87 -2.04
CA MET A 110 0.37 8.89 -2.22
C MET A 110 0.05 8.74 -3.70
N GLY A 111 -0.08 7.50 -4.15
CA GLY A 111 -0.65 7.16 -5.44
C GLY A 111 -2.16 7.39 -5.44
N ILE A 112 -2.65 8.06 -6.48
CA ILE A 112 -4.07 8.32 -6.68
C ILE A 112 -4.54 7.73 -8.00
N HIS A 113 -5.81 7.37 -8.07
CA HIS A 113 -6.44 6.85 -9.29
C HIS A 113 -7.82 7.46 -9.48
N GLU A 114 -8.25 7.63 -10.72
CA GLU A 114 -9.58 8.11 -11.06
C GLU A 114 -10.53 6.91 -11.25
N THR A 115 -11.76 6.99 -10.68
CA THR A 115 -12.77 5.94 -10.78
C THR A 115 -14.16 6.51 -10.92
N ASP A 116 -15.07 5.76 -11.55
CA ASP A 116 -16.49 6.08 -11.63
C ASP A 116 -17.25 5.70 -10.35
N HIS A 117 -16.61 4.97 -9.43
CA HIS A 117 -17.21 4.47 -8.17
C HIS A 117 -16.35 4.86 -6.96
N PRO A 118 -16.13 6.17 -6.69
CA PRO A 118 -15.27 6.63 -5.61
C PRO A 118 -15.82 6.29 -4.21
N GLU A 119 -17.12 6.08 -4.05
CA GLU A 119 -17.81 5.72 -2.80
C GLU A 119 -17.32 4.41 -2.17
N ASP A 120 -16.70 3.53 -2.96
CA ASP A 120 -16.17 2.25 -2.48
C ASP A 120 -14.77 2.38 -1.84
N TYR A 121 -14.14 3.55 -1.94
CA TYR A 121 -12.73 3.77 -1.62
C TYR A 121 -12.51 4.99 -0.70
N GLY A 122 -11.27 5.23 -0.32
CA GLY A 122 -10.85 6.49 0.27
C GLY A 122 -10.80 7.59 -0.80
N VAL A 123 -11.71 8.55 -0.73
CA VAL A 123 -11.83 9.67 -1.67
C VAL A 123 -10.81 10.73 -1.35
N VAL A 124 -10.09 11.21 -2.36
CA VAL A 124 -8.98 12.14 -2.22
C VAL A 124 -9.32 13.48 -2.87
N THR A 125 -9.02 14.57 -2.17
CA THR A 125 -9.05 15.92 -2.74
C THR A 125 -7.61 16.39 -2.98
N VAL A 126 -7.34 16.96 -4.16
CA VAL A 126 -5.99 17.39 -4.56
C VAL A 126 -6.02 18.84 -5.01
N GLU A 127 -5.09 19.65 -4.48
CA GLU A 127 -4.86 21.03 -4.92
C GLU A 127 -3.36 21.26 -5.11
N GLY A 128 -2.96 21.86 -6.22
CA GLY A 128 -1.56 22.14 -6.51
C GLY A 128 -0.62 20.93 -6.44
N GLY A 129 -1.13 19.72 -6.76
CA GLY A 129 -0.35 18.47 -6.66
C GLY A 129 -0.16 17.93 -5.25
N ARG A 130 -0.87 18.49 -4.26
CA ARG A 130 -0.88 18.06 -2.86
C ARG A 130 -2.25 17.53 -2.48
N ILE A 131 -2.26 16.53 -1.61
CA ILE A 131 -3.50 16.02 -1.04
C ILE A 131 -3.94 16.96 0.08
N THR A 132 -5.14 17.49 -0.05
CA THR A 132 -5.76 18.43 0.89
C THR A 132 -6.91 17.82 1.68
N GLY A 133 -7.36 16.63 1.29
CA GLY A 133 -8.39 15.89 2.01
C GLY A 133 -8.41 14.43 1.65
N LEU A 134 -8.77 13.60 2.62
CA LEU A 134 -8.93 12.15 2.48
C LEU A 134 -10.13 11.72 3.31
N GLU A 135 -11.13 11.12 2.67
CA GLU A 135 -12.38 10.72 3.30
C GLU A 135 -12.69 9.26 2.96
N GLU A 136 -12.69 8.39 3.95
CA GLU A 136 -12.89 6.96 3.75
C GLU A 136 -14.35 6.64 3.49
N LYS A 137 -14.65 6.03 2.33
CA LYS A 137 -15.97 5.53 1.92
C LYS A 137 -17.09 6.56 2.10
N SER A 138 -16.89 7.74 1.52
CA SER A 138 -17.86 8.82 1.59
C SER A 138 -19.15 8.48 0.83
N GLU A 139 -20.30 8.65 1.45
CA GLU A 139 -21.60 8.54 0.79
C GLU A 139 -21.85 9.68 -0.24
N ARG A 140 -21.08 10.76 -0.13
CA ARG A 140 -21.13 11.92 -1.05
C ARG A 140 -19.72 12.34 -1.44
N PRO A 141 -19.08 11.57 -2.33
CA PRO A 141 -17.71 11.84 -2.74
C PRO A 141 -17.54 13.26 -3.32
N LYS A 142 -16.51 13.97 -2.87
CA LYS A 142 -16.20 15.33 -3.36
C LYS A 142 -15.34 15.32 -4.62
N SER A 143 -14.80 14.17 -4.99
CA SER A 143 -14.03 13.96 -6.21
C SER A 143 -14.15 12.51 -6.68
N ASN A 144 -13.72 12.23 -7.90
CA ASN A 144 -13.58 10.89 -8.45
C ASN A 144 -12.16 10.31 -8.27
N LEU A 145 -11.28 11.04 -7.58
CA LEU A 145 -9.95 10.57 -7.24
C LEU A 145 -9.98 9.75 -5.95
N ILE A 146 -9.33 8.61 -6.00
CA ILE A 146 -9.24 7.69 -4.86
C ILE A 146 -7.79 7.43 -4.45
N ASN A 147 -7.62 7.03 -3.20
CA ASN A 147 -6.41 6.44 -2.69
C ASN A 147 -6.15 5.10 -3.38
N ALA A 148 -5.10 5.03 -4.19
CA ALA A 148 -4.78 3.83 -4.96
C ALA A 148 -4.13 2.72 -4.10
N GLY A 149 -3.79 2.96 -2.84
CA GLY A 149 -3.11 1.98 -1.98
C GLY A 149 -1.61 1.84 -2.25
N ALA A 150 -1.01 2.87 -2.81
CA ALA A 150 0.43 2.97 -3.04
C ALA A 150 0.98 4.23 -2.38
N TYR A 151 2.11 4.09 -1.67
CA TYR A 151 2.72 5.20 -0.94
C TYR A 151 4.24 5.15 -1.03
N LEU A 152 4.84 6.32 -1.02
CA LEU A 152 6.28 6.49 -0.90
C LEU A 152 6.57 7.25 0.40
N PHE A 153 7.29 6.62 1.31
CA PHE A 153 7.59 7.16 2.63
C PHE A 153 9.08 7.14 2.94
N ASP A 154 9.47 7.99 3.87
CA ASP A 154 10.68 7.85 4.69
C ASP A 154 10.30 7.22 6.05
N PRO A 155 11.27 6.72 6.85
CA PRO A 155 11.00 6.05 8.13
C PRO A 155 10.29 6.89 9.19
N ASP A 156 10.22 8.21 9.04
CA ASP A 156 9.48 9.13 9.95
C ASP A 156 7.98 8.81 10.03
N ILE A 157 7.43 8.13 9.03
CA ILE A 157 6.05 7.62 9.09
C ILE A 157 5.80 6.73 10.33
N PHE A 158 6.82 5.99 10.81
CA PHE A 158 6.67 5.11 11.97
C PHE A 158 6.41 5.89 13.27
N ASP A 159 6.91 7.13 13.38
CA ASP A 159 6.63 8.02 14.52
C ASP A 159 5.16 8.47 14.50
N LEU A 160 4.61 8.77 13.32
CA LEU A 160 3.20 9.12 13.14
C LEU A 160 2.29 7.92 13.44
N LEU A 161 2.68 6.72 13.02
CA LEU A 161 1.93 5.49 13.31
C LEU A 161 1.78 5.23 14.81
N ALA A 162 2.75 5.63 15.64
CA ALA A 162 2.66 5.47 17.10
C ALA A 162 1.46 6.20 17.71
N GLY A 163 1.01 7.30 17.09
CA GLY A 163 -0.13 8.11 17.52
C GLY A 163 -1.50 7.65 17.01
N VAL A 164 -1.54 6.70 16.04
CA VAL A 164 -2.80 6.22 15.43
C VAL A 164 -3.63 5.44 16.45
N LYS A 165 -4.91 5.80 16.57
CA LYS A 165 -5.89 5.16 17.45
C LYS A 165 -6.77 4.19 16.66
N ILE A 166 -7.45 3.32 17.40
CA ILE A 166 -8.45 2.43 16.79
C ILE A 166 -9.64 3.28 16.31
N SER A 167 -9.99 3.11 15.03
CA SER A 167 -11.13 3.76 14.41
C SER A 167 -12.47 3.17 14.88
N GLY A 168 -13.58 3.81 14.52
CA GLY A 168 -14.93 3.28 14.77
C GLY A 168 -15.19 1.91 14.11
N ARG A 169 -14.34 1.46 13.20
CA ARG A 169 -14.35 0.14 12.56
C ARG A 169 -13.55 -0.92 13.32
N GLY A 170 -12.87 -0.54 14.39
CA GLY A 170 -12.03 -1.43 15.19
C GLY A 170 -10.64 -1.67 14.59
N GLU A 171 -10.17 -0.81 13.68
CA GLU A 171 -8.91 -0.93 12.97
C GLU A 171 -8.00 0.29 13.19
N PHE A 172 -6.68 0.08 13.15
CA PHE A 172 -5.69 1.14 13.04
C PHE A 172 -5.50 1.48 11.55
N GLU A 173 -6.01 2.62 11.15
CA GLU A 173 -6.04 3.01 9.74
C GLU A 173 -4.82 3.85 9.38
N LEU A 174 -4.19 3.52 8.25
CA LEU A 174 -3.06 4.30 7.74
C LEU A 174 -3.48 5.73 7.39
N THR A 175 -4.72 5.91 6.95
CA THR A 175 -5.30 7.23 6.62
C THR A 175 -5.23 8.21 7.80
N ASP A 176 -5.37 7.72 9.04
CA ASP A 176 -5.25 8.56 10.24
C ASP A 176 -3.82 9.10 10.44
N ALA A 177 -2.80 8.29 10.12
CA ALA A 177 -1.41 8.76 10.15
C ALA A 177 -1.15 9.83 9.07
N LEU A 178 -1.81 9.71 7.91
CA LEU A 178 -1.64 10.65 6.80
C LEU A 178 -2.26 12.03 7.06
N GLU A 179 -3.20 12.15 8.00
CA GLU A 179 -3.80 13.43 8.37
C GLU A 179 -2.76 14.48 8.83
N SER A 180 -1.66 14.04 9.44
CA SER A 180 -0.57 14.95 9.82
C SER A 180 0.08 15.57 8.58
N TYR A 181 0.44 14.76 7.60
CA TYR A 181 1.01 15.25 6.34
C TYR A 181 0.04 16.12 5.54
N ILE A 182 -1.27 15.80 5.59
CA ILE A 182 -2.32 16.61 4.92
C ILE A 182 -2.40 17.99 5.59
N ARG A 183 -2.45 18.04 6.91
CA ARG A 183 -2.50 19.32 7.66
C ARG A 183 -1.27 20.20 7.43
N GLU A 184 -0.10 19.59 7.27
CA GLU A 184 1.16 20.26 6.96
C GLU A 184 1.30 20.64 5.48
N GLY A 185 0.40 20.15 4.62
CA GLY A 185 0.46 20.38 3.18
C GLY A 185 1.66 19.70 2.50
N THR A 186 2.20 18.62 3.10
CA THR A 186 3.41 17.96 2.62
C THR A 186 3.13 16.72 1.78
N LEU A 187 1.94 16.08 1.89
CA LEU A 187 1.59 14.87 1.17
C LEU A 187 1.39 15.13 -0.33
N ALA A 188 2.31 14.66 -1.15
CA ALA A 188 2.21 14.78 -2.60
C ALA A 188 1.22 13.77 -3.18
N ALA A 189 0.54 14.13 -4.27
CA ALA A 189 -0.31 13.25 -5.05
C ALA A 189 0.40 12.82 -6.33
N HIS A 190 0.32 11.53 -6.70
CA HIS A 190 0.85 11.01 -7.95
C HIS A 190 -0.17 10.11 -8.65
N PRO A 191 -0.64 10.44 -9.88
CA PRO A 191 -1.51 9.58 -10.67
C PRO A 191 -0.83 8.26 -11.06
N LEU A 192 -1.54 7.14 -10.88
CA LEU A 192 -1.12 5.79 -11.23
C LEU A 192 -2.04 5.19 -12.30
#